data_412d26cfff6aaf5721e654d9313db89a
#
_entry.id   412d26cfff6aaf5721e654d9313db89a
#
_cell.length_a   1.000
_cell.length_b   1.000
_cell.length_c   1.000
_cell.angle_alpha   90.00
_cell.angle_beta   90.00
_cell.angle_gamma   90.00
#
_symmetry.space_group_name_H-M   'P 1'
#
loop_
_entity.id
_entity.type
_entity.pdbx_description
1 polymer ?
#
loop_
_entity_poly.entity_id
_entity_poly.type
_entity_poly.pdbx_seq_one_letter_code
_entity_poly.pdbx_strand_id
1 'polypeptide(L)'
;KSPAVVHQPYSGQHLCGKHLSDSIRRRTSKELRRQLVLPKDARKPDGGPYVVLVAVSGGKDSAVLLTMVKDIIGGRRDVRIVAGCVDEGIDGYRSPSLECARSLSEELDIEFVTLSYEEMGYDRMDKVVSKIPAMGKLNDEADGMMPCSFCGVFRRQSLNALADKVGADVMALGHNLDDMAQSILMNLQKGEIERSVRLAPHTSSPIEGMVPRIVPLRWIPEQEIHAFAIVNSLPIHHGDCPHAPGAQRQQSRAIVAQLESLTPGARHGLLHSLDQIREIHRVVHPDPNSNISSCTLCGEATSRPVCQSCTMKKWLSEVP
;
A
#
# COMPACT_ATOMS: atom_id res chain seq x y z
N LYS A 1 19.35 -4.60 -31.77
CA LYS A 1 19.23 -4.29 -30.32
C LYS A 1 18.02 -3.37 -30.16
N SER A 2 17.08 -3.72 -29.26
CA SER A 2 15.94 -2.85 -28.94
C SER A 2 16.43 -1.59 -28.19
N PRO A 3 15.80 -0.43 -28.42
CA PRO A 3 16.15 0.82 -27.71
C PRO A 3 15.91 0.66 -26.21
N ALA A 4 16.69 1.40 -25.41
CA ALA A 4 16.46 1.46 -23.96
C ALA A 4 15.22 2.28 -23.66
N VAL A 5 14.42 1.82 -22.69
CA VAL A 5 13.20 2.50 -22.22
C VAL A 5 13.38 3.10 -20.82
N VAL A 6 14.41 2.66 -20.08
CA VAL A 6 14.74 3.18 -18.76
C VAL A 6 16.25 3.16 -18.53
N HIS A 7 16.76 4.15 -17.82
CA HIS A 7 18.10 4.19 -17.24
C HIS A 7 18.00 3.99 -15.72
N GLN A 8 18.84 3.13 -15.17
CA GLN A 8 18.95 2.85 -13.73
C GLN A 8 20.20 3.52 -13.16
N PRO A 9 20.13 4.73 -12.59
CA PRO A 9 21.32 5.45 -12.09
C PRO A 9 22.09 4.67 -11.02
N TYR A 10 21.38 3.93 -10.17
CA TYR A 10 21.97 3.15 -9.09
C TYR A 10 22.78 1.91 -9.55
N SER A 11 22.62 1.48 -10.80
CA SER A 11 23.35 0.34 -11.39
C SER A 11 24.09 0.71 -12.68
N GLY A 12 23.90 1.92 -13.21
CA GLY A 12 24.44 2.40 -14.49
C GLY A 12 23.88 1.68 -15.73
N GLN A 13 22.82 0.88 -15.58
CA GLN A 13 22.28 0.07 -16.67
C GLN A 13 21.21 0.82 -17.47
N HIS A 14 21.20 0.57 -18.78
CA HIS A 14 20.14 0.97 -19.70
C HIS A 14 19.36 -0.28 -20.13
N LEU A 15 18.08 -0.34 -19.81
CA LEU A 15 17.24 -1.52 -20.05
C LEU A 15 16.23 -1.25 -21.18
N CYS A 16 16.14 -2.18 -22.15
CA CYS A 16 15.02 -2.21 -23.08
C CYS A 16 13.79 -2.84 -22.40
N GLY A 17 12.61 -2.75 -23.01
CA GLY A 17 11.35 -3.21 -22.43
C GLY A 17 11.41 -4.67 -21.93
N LYS A 18 12.00 -5.58 -22.72
CA LYS A 18 12.16 -6.98 -22.31
C LYS A 18 13.01 -7.12 -21.05
N HIS A 19 14.22 -6.52 -21.04
CA HIS A 19 15.12 -6.62 -19.88
C HIS A 19 14.56 -5.90 -18.65
N LEU A 20 13.78 -4.84 -18.83
CA LEU A 20 13.04 -4.19 -17.74
C LEU A 20 12.01 -5.15 -17.14
N SER A 21 11.18 -5.78 -17.97
CA SER A 21 10.16 -6.74 -17.53
C SER A 21 10.79 -7.93 -16.79
N ASP A 22 11.87 -8.52 -17.34
CA ASP A 22 12.60 -9.61 -16.70
C ASP A 22 13.22 -9.18 -15.35
N SER A 23 13.75 -7.95 -15.26
CA SER A 23 14.32 -7.40 -14.03
C SER A 23 13.27 -7.21 -12.94
N ILE A 24 12.12 -6.60 -13.29
CA ILE A 24 11.01 -6.39 -12.36
C ILE A 24 10.45 -7.73 -11.89
N ARG A 25 10.17 -8.66 -12.81
CA ARG A 25 9.67 -9.99 -12.49
C ARG A 25 10.59 -10.73 -11.51
N ARG A 26 11.90 -10.73 -11.77
CA ARG A 26 12.89 -11.39 -10.91
C ARG A 26 12.94 -10.80 -9.51
N ARG A 27 12.94 -9.46 -9.38
CA ARG A 27 12.97 -8.76 -8.08
C ARG A 27 11.67 -8.98 -7.31
N THR A 28 10.52 -8.87 -7.98
CA THR A 28 9.21 -9.12 -7.38
C THR A 28 9.08 -10.59 -6.93
N SER A 29 9.52 -11.54 -7.75
CA SER A 29 9.51 -12.96 -7.40
C SER A 29 10.41 -13.27 -6.18
N LYS A 30 11.56 -12.62 -6.06
CA LYS A 30 12.44 -12.75 -4.89
C LYS A 30 11.75 -12.25 -3.63
N GLU A 31 11.10 -11.08 -3.70
CA GLU A 31 10.39 -10.48 -2.56
C GLU A 31 9.12 -11.26 -2.19
N LEU A 32 8.34 -11.73 -3.16
CA LEU A 32 7.21 -12.61 -2.91
C LEU A 32 7.61 -13.86 -2.14
N ARG A 33 8.68 -14.55 -2.56
CA ARG A 33 9.17 -15.76 -1.85
C ARG A 33 9.68 -15.45 -0.45
N ARG A 34 10.27 -14.26 -0.24
CA ARG A 34 10.79 -13.84 1.07
C ARG A 34 9.66 -13.47 2.04
N GLN A 35 8.64 -12.78 1.53
CA GLN A 35 7.55 -12.24 2.34
C GLN A 35 6.37 -13.22 2.45
N LEU A 36 6.16 -14.06 1.45
CA LEU A 36 5.08 -15.03 1.36
C LEU A 36 5.68 -16.44 1.28
N VAL A 37 5.94 -17.03 2.43
CA VAL A 37 6.50 -18.39 2.50
C VAL A 37 5.37 -19.40 2.29
N LEU A 38 5.03 -19.68 1.02
CA LEU A 38 4.03 -20.68 0.66
C LEU A 38 4.64 -22.08 0.68
N PRO A 39 4.02 -23.04 1.39
CA PRO A 39 4.42 -24.46 1.32
C PRO A 39 4.14 -25.05 -0.08
N LYS A 40 4.54 -26.31 -0.31
CA LYS A 40 4.25 -27.02 -1.56
C LYS A 40 2.75 -27.13 -1.82
N ASP A 41 1.96 -27.35 -0.79
CA ASP A 41 0.52 -27.24 -0.76
C ASP A 41 0.13 -26.19 0.28
N ALA A 42 -0.43 -25.06 -0.19
CA ALA A 42 -0.82 -23.94 0.66
C ALA A 42 -2.32 -23.95 1.02
N ARG A 43 -3.04 -25.05 0.73
CA ARG A 43 -4.46 -25.14 1.10
C ARG A 43 -4.66 -24.97 2.59
N LYS A 44 -5.77 -24.37 2.92
CA LYS A 44 -6.25 -24.24 4.30
C LYS A 44 -6.63 -25.62 4.87
N PRO A 45 -6.72 -25.76 6.20
CA PRO A 45 -7.14 -27.02 6.83
C PRO A 45 -8.51 -27.54 6.37
N ASP A 46 -9.40 -26.66 5.92
CA ASP A 46 -10.71 -26.97 5.35
C ASP A 46 -10.66 -27.41 3.88
N GLY A 47 -9.45 -27.45 3.27
CA GLY A 47 -9.22 -27.79 1.86
C GLY A 47 -9.37 -26.59 0.90
N GLY A 48 -9.78 -25.41 1.39
CA GLY A 48 -9.90 -24.20 0.59
C GLY A 48 -8.53 -23.63 0.15
N PRO A 49 -8.48 -22.81 -0.91
CA PRO A 49 -7.25 -22.21 -1.38
C PRO A 49 -6.71 -21.16 -0.39
N TYR A 50 -5.38 -20.96 -0.40
CA TYR A 50 -4.75 -19.80 0.22
C TYR A 50 -5.13 -18.53 -0.57
N VAL A 51 -5.71 -17.53 0.10
CA VAL A 51 -6.26 -16.34 -0.56
C VAL A 51 -5.31 -15.16 -0.44
N VAL A 52 -4.88 -14.65 -1.59
CA VAL A 52 -4.06 -13.45 -1.71
C VAL A 52 -4.93 -12.30 -2.21
N LEU A 53 -5.23 -11.33 -1.35
CA LEU A 53 -5.88 -10.09 -1.76
C LEU A 53 -4.83 -9.12 -2.29
N VAL A 54 -4.94 -8.69 -3.54
CA VAL A 54 -4.12 -7.63 -4.12
C VAL A 54 -4.91 -6.33 -4.07
N ALA A 55 -4.44 -5.36 -3.28
CA ALA A 55 -5.07 -4.04 -3.21
C ALA A 55 -4.77 -3.25 -4.50
N VAL A 56 -5.82 -2.96 -5.26
CA VAL A 56 -5.73 -2.23 -6.52
C VAL A 56 -6.40 -0.87 -6.39
N SER A 57 -5.77 0.16 -6.96
CA SER A 57 -6.28 1.54 -6.93
C SER A 57 -6.63 2.09 -8.32
N GLY A 58 -6.31 1.35 -9.37
CA GLY A 58 -6.36 1.81 -10.75
C GLY A 58 -5.13 2.60 -11.21
N GLY A 59 -4.18 2.88 -10.31
CA GLY A 59 -2.90 3.52 -10.64
C GLY A 59 -1.82 2.49 -11.03
N LYS A 60 -0.73 3.00 -11.63
CA LYS A 60 0.38 2.22 -12.18
C LYS A 60 0.99 1.18 -11.23
N ASP A 61 1.19 1.56 -9.95
CA ASP A 61 1.87 0.70 -8.98
C ASP A 61 1.04 -0.54 -8.66
N SER A 62 -0.26 -0.36 -8.45
CA SER A 62 -1.18 -1.46 -8.18
C SER A 62 -1.45 -2.33 -9.42
N ALA A 63 -1.43 -1.73 -10.62
CA ALA A 63 -1.57 -2.48 -11.88
C ALA A 63 -0.36 -3.39 -12.10
N VAL A 64 0.86 -2.87 -11.92
CA VAL A 64 2.09 -3.67 -12.02
C VAL A 64 2.12 -4.76 -10.94
N LEU A 65 1.71 -4.45 -9.71
CA LEU A 65 1.61 -5.44 -8.65
C LEU A 65 0.68 -6.60 -9.03
N LEU A 66 -0.55 -6.29 -9.48
CA LEU A 66 -1.54 -7.32 -9.85
C LEU A 66 -1.01 -8.21 -10.97
N THR A 67 -0.44 -7.60 -12.02
CA THR A 67 0.17 -8.31 -13.16
C THR A 67 1.30 -9.24 -12.68
N MET A 68 2.20 -8.75 -11.82
CA MET A 68 3.32 -9.54 -11.32
C MET A 68 2.86 -10.68 -10.39
N VAL A 69 1.89 -10.44 -9.52
CA VAL A 69 1.34 -11.49 -8.64
C VAL A 69 0.68 -12.59 -9.47
N LYS A 70 -0.13 -12.23 -10.47
CA LYS A 70 -0.73 -13.20 -11.40
C LYS A 70 0.32 -14.01 -12.15
N ASP A 71 1.33 -13.35 -12.71
CA ASP A 71 2.40 -14.02 -13.48
C ASP A 71 3.25 -14.97 -12.61
N ILE A 72 3.51 -14.63 -11.35
CA ILE A 72 4.43 -15.40 -10.50
C ILE A 72 3.73 -16.55 -9.77
N ILE A 73 2.53 -16.33 -9.26
CA ILE A 73 1.82 -17.34 -8.43
C ILE A 73 0.45 -17.74 -8.96
N GLY A 74 -0.08 -17.08 -10.00
CA GLY A 74 -1.42 -17.35 -10.53
C GLY A 74 -1.58 -18.75 -11.19
N GLY A 75 -0.48 -19.44 -11.50
CA GLY A 75 -0.51 -20.82 -11.99
C GLY A 75 -0.72 -21.89 -10.89
N ARG A 76 -0.72 -21.50 -9.61
CA ARG A 76 -0.91 -22.42 -8.47
C ARG A 76 -2.39 -22.69 -8.26
N ARG A 77 -2.78 -23.97 -8.19
CA ARG A 77 -4.17 -24.41 -7.96
C ARG A 77 -4.60 -24.30 -6.49
N ASP A 78 -3.66 -24.16 -5.59
CA ASP A 78 -3.86 -24.03 -4.14
C ASP A 78 -3.85 -22.57 -3.67
N VAL A 79 -3.74 -21.61 -4.60
CA VAL A 79 -3.77 -20.17 -4.35
C VAL A 79 -4.88 -19.51 -5.16
N ARG A 80 -5.70 -18.69 -4.49
CA ARG A 80 -6.69 -17.82 -5.11
C ARG A 80 -6.23 -16.38 -5.01
N ILE A 81 -6.17 -15.66 -6.13
CA ILE A 81 -5.86 -14.24 -6.18
C ILE A 81 -7.18 -13.48 -6.33
N VAL A 82 -7.36 -12.45 -5.52
CA VAL A 82 -8.51 -11.53 -5.58
C VAL A 82 -7.98 -10.11 -5.70
N ALA A 83 -8.48 -9.35 -6.65
CA ALA A 83 -8.21 -7.91 -6.77
C ALA A 83 -9.23 -7.13 -5.95
N GLY A 84 -8.78 -6.38 -4.94
CA GLY A 84 -9.65 -5.63 -4.05
C GLY A 84 -9.46 -4.13 -4.18
N CYS A 85 -10.54 -3.39 -4.35
CA CYS A 85 -10.52 -1.94 -4.54
C CYS A 85 -11.44 -1.24 -3.55
N VAL A 86 -10.96 -0.17 -2.93
CA VAL A 86 -11.77 0.68 -2.05
C VAL A 86 -12.26 1.89 -2.84
N ASP A 87 -13.54 2.19 -2.76
CA ASP A 87 -14.12 3.42 -3.31
C ASP A 87 -14.24 4.48 -2.23
N GLU A 88 -13.43 5.53 -2.34
CA GLU A 88 -13.40 6.65 -1.39
C GLU A 88 -14.47 7.72 -1.66
N GLY A 89 -15.19 7.64 -2.76
CA GLY A 89 -16.20 8.62 -3.14
C GLY A 89 -15.61 10.00 -3.44
N ILE A 90 -14.66 10.05 -4.39
CA ILE A 90 -14.05 11.29 -4.92
C ILE A 90 -14.56 11.50 -6.34
N ASP A 91 -15.38 12.54 -6.54
CA ASP A 91 -16.01 12.81 -7.83
C ASP A 91 -14.98 13.15 -8.93
N GLY A 92 -15.23 12.65 -10.13
CA GLY A 92 -14.35 12.85 -11.30
C GLY A 92 -13.00 12.12 -11.26
N TYR A 93 -12.58 11.63 -10.09
CA TYR A 93 -11.31 10.92 -9.91
C TYR A 93 -11.50 9.41 -9.74
N ARG A 94 -12.46 9.01 -8.89
CA ARG A 94 -12.52 7.60 -8.46
C ARG A 94 -13.12 6.67 -9.50
N SER A 95 -14.19 7.08 -10.18
CA SER A 95 -14.84 6.22 -11.18
C SER A 95 -13.92 5.78 -12.32
N PRO A 96 -13.14 6.68 -12.97
CA PRO A 96 -12.17 6.25 -14.01
C PRO A 96 -11.08 5.31 -13.48
N SER A 97 -10.61 5.54 -12.23
CA SER A 97 -9.59 4.68 -11.65
C SER A 97 -10.11 3.30 -11.26
N LEU A 98 -11.36 3.20 -10.81
CA LEU A 98 -12.05 1.92 -10.58
C LEU A 98 -12.21 1.13 -11.87
N GLU A 99 -12.57 1.80 -12.97
CA GLU A 99 -12.71 1.17 -14.29
C GLU A 99 -11.39 0.58 -14.78
N CYS A 100 -10.27 1.31 -14.66
CA CYS A 100 -8.95 0.78 -14.98
C CYS A 100 -8.61 -0.47 -14.14
N ALA A 101 -8.93 -0.46 -12.84
CA ALA A 101 -8.69 -1.61 -11.97
C ALA A 101 -9.55 -2.82 -12.35
N ARG A 102 -10.82 -2.59 -12.71
CA ARG A 102 -11.76 -3.62 -13.17
C ARG A 102 -11.28 -4.24 -14.50
N SER A 103 -11.01 -3.40 -15.51
CA SER A 103 -10.55 -3.83 -16.82
C SER A 103 -9.29 -4.70 -16.72
N LEU A 104 -8.30 -4.27 -15.94
CA LEU A 104 -7.09 -5.07 -15.71
C LEU A 104 -7.38 -6.41 -15.04
N SER A 105 -8.31 -6.44 -14.09
CA SER A 105 -8.67 -7.68 -13.40
C SER A 105 -9.36 -8.65 -14.34
N GLU A 106 -10.23 -8.16 -15.22
CA GLU A 106 -10.90 -8.94 -16.27
C GLU A 106 -9.90 -9.47 -17.30
N GLU A 107 -8.97 -8.64 -17.78
CA GLU A 107 -7.90 -9.05 -18.72
C GLU A 107 -7.01 -10.16 -18.13
N LEU A 108 -6.78 -10.14 -16.81
CA LEU A 108 -5.97 -11.13 -16.10
C LEU A 108 -6.76 -12.35 -15.62
N ASP A 109 -8.06 -12.41 -15.87
CA ASP A 109 -8.95 -13.44 -15.30
C ASP A 109 -8.76 -13.57 -13.79
N ILE A 110 -8.98 -12.45 -13.07
CA ILE A 110 -8.90 -12.33 -11.61
C ILE A 110 -10.23 -11.78 -11.09
N GLU A 111 -10.78 -12.41 -10.05
CA GLU A 111 -11.95 -11.90 -9.35
C GLU A 111 -11.70 -10.48 -8.84
N PHE A 112 -12.63 -9.57 -9.14
CA PHE A 112 -12.57 -8.17 -8.71
C PHE A 112 -13.67 -7.86 -7.70
N VAL A 113 -13.31 -7.33 -6.55
CA VAL A 113 -14.22 -6.95 -5.47
C VAL A 113 -14.00 -5.49 -5.06
N THR A 114 -15.08 -4.83 -4.68
CA THR A 114 -15.04 -3.44 -4.21
C THR A 114 -15.69 -3.31 -2.85
N LEU A 115 -15.31 -2.25 -2.13
CA LEU A 115 -15.93 -1.81 -0.91
C LEU A 115 -15.87 -0.28 -0.85
N SER A 116 -17.02 0.38 -0.73
CA SER A 116 -17.08 1.83 -0.63
C SER A 116 -16.94 2.31 0.81
N TYR A 117 -16.59 3.60 0.97
CA TYR A 117 -16.62 4.25 2.27
C TYR A 117 -18.03 4.28 2.85
N GLU A 118 -19.05 4.44 2.02
CA GLU A 118 -20.44 4.46 2.44
C GLU A 118 -20.89 3.11 3.00
N GLU A 119 -20.49 1.98 2.38
CA GLU A 119 -20.71 0.64 2.92
C GLU A 119 -20.02 0.42 4.28
N MET A 120 -18.90 1.11 4.55
CA MET A 120 -18.20 1.11 5.82
C MET A 120 -18.80 2.08 6.85
N GLY A 121 -19.85 2.82 6.48
CA GLY A 121 -20.44 3.85 7.31
C GLY A 121 -19.53 5.07 7.50
N TYR A 122 -18.69 5.38 6.50
CA TYR A 122 -17.96 6.63 6.39
C TYR A 122 -18.68 7.58 5.43
N ASP A 123 -18.50 8.88 5.61
CA ASP A 123 -18.85 9.86 4.58
C ASP A 123 -17.92 9.69 3.36
N ARG A 124 -18.42 10.00 2.17
CA ARG A 124 -17.63 10.15 0.95
C ARG A 124 -16.50 11.16 1.18
N MET A 125 -15.35 10.96 0.56
CA MET A 125 -14.17 11.78 0.83
C MET A 125 -14.40 13.27 0.51
N ASP A 126 -15.18 13.58 -0.52
CA ASP A 126 -15.54 14.96 -0.85
C ASP A 126 -16.33 15.65 0.29
N LYS A 127 -17.23 14.92 0.93
CA LYS A 127 -17.98 15.42 2.10
C LYS A 127 -17.06 15.54 3.32
N VAL A 128 -16.15 14.59 3.55
CA VAL A 128 -15.13 14.69 4.62
C VAL A 128 -14.33 15.98 4.45
N VAL A 129 -13.84 16.25 3.24
CA VAL A 129 -13.03 17.44 2.93
C VAL A 129 -13.80 18.74 3.23
N SER A 130 -15.07 18.80 2.89
CA SER A 130 -15.90 19.98 3.17
C SER A 130 -16.09 20.27 4.66
N LYS A 131 -16.00 19.24 5.52
CA LYS A 131 -16.14 19.34 6.97
C LYS A 131 -14.83 19.69 7.71
N ILE A 132 -13.66 19.46 7.11
CA ILE A 132 -12.35 19.66 7.78
C ILE A 132 -12.19 21.06 8.40
N PRO A 133 -12.53 22.19 7.71
CA PRO A 133 -12.34 23.52 8.30
C PRO A 133 -13.20 23.79 9.54
N ALA A 134 -14.41 23.25 9.59
CA ALA A 134 -15.30 23.39 10.74
C ALA A 134 -14.85 22.47 11.90
N MET A 135 -14.41 21.27 11.56
CA MET A 135 -13.93 20.28 12.53
C MET A 135 -12.67 20.76 13.26
N GLY A 136 -11.70 21.41 12.57
CA GLY A 136 -10.52 21.98 13.19
C GLY A 136 -10.83 23.08 14.20
N LYS A 137 -11.96 23.78 14.03
CA LYS A 137 -12.42 24.78 15.03
C LYS A 137 -13.07 24.16 16.27
N LEU A 138 -13.56 22.93 16.17
CA LEU A 138 -14.24 22.23 17.27
C LEU A 138 -13.27 21.30 18.05
N ASN A 139 -12.20 20.87 17.42
CA ASN A 139 -11.27 19.89 17.98
C ASN A 139 -9.82 20.27 17.66
N ASP A 140 -9.04 20.65 18.66
CA ASP A 140 -7.63 21.04 18.52
C ASP A 140 -6.78 19.94 17.87
N GLU A 141 -7.05 18.65 18.17
CA GLU A 141 -6.33 17.52 17.55
C GLU A 141 -6.61 17.38 16.03
N ALA A 142 -7.71 17.94 15.56
CA ALA A 142 -8.11 17.92 14.16
C ALA A 142 -7.63 19.16 13.39
N ASP A 143 -7.19 20.19 14.12
CA ASP A 143 -6.71 21.43 13.48
C ASP A 143 -5.49 21.17 12.59
N GLY A 144 -5.50 21.74 11.41
CA GLY A 144 -4.44 21.57 10.42
C GLY A 144 -4.34 20.17 9.80
N MET A 145 -5.25 19.23 10.11
CA MET A 145 -5.24 17.92 9.47
C MET A 145 -5.60 18.00 7.99
N MET A 146 -4.80 17.31 7.17
CA MET A 146 -4.99 17.26 5.72
C MET A 146 -5.99 16.17 5.32
N PRO A 147 -6.71 16.32 4.19
CA PRO A 147 -7.60 15.30 3.64
C PRO A 147 -6.97 13.91 3.54
N CYS A 148 -5.71 13.85 3.12
CA CYS A 148 -4.95 12.59 3.01
C CYS A 148 -4.82 11.82 4.33
N SER A 149 -4.87 12.51 5.49
CA SER A 149 -4.83 11.85 6.81
C SER A 149 -6.10 11.03 7.05
N PHE A 150 -7.27 11.59 6.75
CA PHE A 150 -8.56 10.89 6.83
C PHE A 150 -8.63 9.75 5.83
N CYS A 151 -8.36 10.07 4.57
CA CYS A 151 -8.38 9.10 3.48
C CYS A 151 -7.45 7.90 3.77
N GLY A 152 -6.24 8.15 4.27
CA GLY A 152 -5.29 7.09 4.60
C GLY A 152 -5.73 6.18 5.75
N VAL A 153 -6.45 6.72 6.75
CA VAL A 153 -6.99 5.95 7.87
C VAL A 153 -8.19 5.12 7.42
N PHE A 154 -9.16 5.74 6.77
CA PHE A 154 -10.39 5.06 6.31
C PHE A 154 -10.10 4.00 5.26
N ARG A 155 -9.25 4.30 4.27
CA ARG A 155 -8.82 3.33 3.25
C ARG A 155 -8.15 2.09 3.87
N ARG A 156 -7.31 2.29 4.89
CA ARG A 156 -6.64 1.18 5.57
C ARG A 156 -7.62 0.26 6.26
N GLN A 157 -8.62 0.80 6.94
CA GLN A 157 -9.66 0.01 7.60
C GLN A 157 -10.62 -0.63 6.61
N SER A 158 -10.99 0.08 5.53
CA SER A 158 -11.79 -0.52 4.45
C SER A 158 -11.06 -1.67 3.76
N LEU A 159 -9.74 -1.57 3.57
CA LEU A 159 -8.94 -2.68 3.03
C LEU A 159 -8.88 -3.88 3.98
N ASN A 160 -8.83 -3.67 5.31
CA ASN A 160 -8.92 -4.77 6.27
C ASN A 160 -10.29 -5.47 6.17
N ALA A 161 -11.38 -4.70 6.21
CA ALA A 161 -12.73 -5.22 6.07
C ALA A 161 -12.94 -5.97 4.74
N LEU A 162 -12.34 -5.46 3.66
CA LEU A 162 -12.38 -6.12 2.35
C LEU A 162 -11.59 -7.45 2.38
N ALA A 163 -10.45 -7.49 3.07
CA ALA A 163 -9.67 -8.70 3.25
C ALA A 163 -10.44 -9.76 4.04
N ASP A 164 -11.10 -9.36 5.12
CA ASP A 164 -11.96 -10.25 5.91
C ASP A 164 -13.14 -10.76 5.08
N LYS A 165 -13.80 -9.89 4.31
CA LYS A 165 -14.94 -10.23 3.42
C LYS A 165 -14.59 -11.33 2.42
N VAL A 166 -13.37 -11.34 1.88
CA VAL A 166 -12.93 -12.37 0.91
C VAL A 166 -12.21 -13.54 1.55
N GLY A 167 -12.03 -13.54 2.87
CA GLY A 167 -11.28 -14.55 3.61
C GLY A 167 -9.79 -14.57 3.24
N ALA A 168 -9.18 -13.40 3.04
CA ALA A 168 -7.78 -13.29 2.65
C ALA A 168 -6.83 -13.73 3.76
N ASP A 169 -5.84 -14.54 3.40
CA ASP A 169 -4.76 -14.95 4.31
C ASP A 169 -3.60 -13.95 4.31
N VAL A 170 -3.48 -13.15 3.22
CA VAL A 170 -2.49 -12.09 3.07
C VAL A 170 -3.00 -11.01 2.12
N MET A 171 -2.56 -9.76 2.35
CA MET A 171 -2.85 -8.61 1.50
C MET A 171 -1.57 -8.08 0.85
N ALA A 172 -1.52 -8.03 -0.48
CA ALA A 172 -0.42 -7.42 -1.22
C ALA A 172 -0.70 -5.95 -1.53
N LEU A 173 0.25 -5.08 -1.22
CA LEU A 173 0.18 -3.63 -1.42
C LEU A 173 1.22 -3.17 -2.45
N GLY A 174 0.84 -2.24 -3.32
CA GLY A 174 1.67 -1.71 -4.41
C GLY A 174 2.72 -0.68 -4.00
N HIS A 175 3.14 -0.62 -2.73
CA HIS A 175 4.19 0.31 -2.33
C HIS A 175 5.52 -0.05 -2.99
N ASN A 176 6.08 0.93 -3.70
CA ASN A 176 7.35 0.85 -4.40
C ASN A 176 8.52 1.37 -3.54
N LEU A 177 9.74 1.40 -4.09
CA LEU A 177 10.93 1.84 -3.38
C LEU A 177 10.85 3.31 -2.95
N ASP A 178 10.28 4.17 -3.80
CA ASP A 178 10.11 5.59 -3.51
C ASP A 178 9.13 5.82 -2.36
N ASP A 179 8.01 5.09 -2.34
CA ASP A 179 7.04 5.12 -1.23
C ASP A 179 7.65 4.69 0.10
N MET A 180 8.48 3.65 0.06
CA MET A 180 9.19 3.16 1.25
C MET A 180 10.18 4.21 1.74
N ALA A 181 11.02 4.76 0.86
CA ALA A 181 12.01 5.77 1.20
C ALA A 181 11.35 7.05 1.79
N GLN A 182 10.27 7.52 1.17
CA GLN A 182 9.48 8.66 1.69
C GLN A 182 8.91 8.38 3.08
N SER A 183 8.33 7.18 3.30
CA SER A 183 7.74 6.81 4.58
C SER A 183 8.80 6.69 5.68
N ILE A 184 9.96 6.12 5.36
CA ILE A 184 11.11 6.03 6.27
C ILE A 184 11.60 7.43 6.65
N LEU A 185 11.81 8.31 5.67
CA LEU A 185 12.25 9.67 5.92
C LEU A 185 11.27 10.45 6.79
N MET A 186 9.96 10.37 6.50
CA MET A 186 8.91 11.02 7.29
C MET A 186 8.91 10.58 8.75
N ASN A 187 9.08 9.28 8.99
CA ASN A 187 9.11 8.75 10.36
C ASN A 187 10.39 9.14 11.09
N LEU A 188 11.55 9.10 10.43
CA LEU A 188 12.83 9.53 10.99
C LEU A 188 12.83 11.01 11.38
N GLN A 189 12.27 11.89 10.51
CA GLN A 189 12.13 13.32 10.81
C GLN A 189 11.30 13.60 12.06
N LYS A 190 10.38 12.70 12.41
CA LYS A 190 9.51 12.80 13.61
C LYS A 190 10.06 12.03 14.82
N GLY A 191 11.19 11.32 14.68
CA GLY A 191 11.70 10.43 15.72
C GLY A 191 10.83 9.18 15.95
N GLU A 192 9.95 8.80 15.00
CA GLU A 192 8.99 7.70 15.11
C GLU A 192 9.61 6.35 14.68
N ILE A 193 10.62 5.85 15.39
CA ILE A 193 11.28 4.58 15.08
C ILE A 193 10.30 3.40 15.15
N GLU A 194 9.47 3.34 16.20
CA GLU A 194 8.44 2.31 16.37
C GLU A 194 7.49 2.23 15.15
N ARG A 195 7.16 3.36 14.57
CA ARG A 195 6.34 3.42 13.38
C ARG A 195 7.08 2.94 12.13
N SER A 196 8.40 3.20 12.05
CA SER A 196 9.25 2.72 10.97
C SER A 196 9.38 1.21 10.97
N VAL A 197 9.64 0.59 12.13
CA VAL A 197 9.78 -0.87 12.22
C VAL A 197 8.47 -1.60 11.95
N ARG A 198 7.31 -0.96 12.16
CA ARG A 198 5.98 -1.46 11.84
C ARG A 198 5.51 -1.22 10.40
N LEU A 199 6.35 -0.69 9.50
CA LEU A 199 6.01 -0.65 8.08
C LEU A 199 5.92 -2.09 7.51
N ALA A 200 5.07 -2.31 6.50
CA ALA A 200 5.01 -3.63 5.84
C ALA A 200 6.38 -4.02 5.24
N PRO A 201 6.73 -5.31 5.16
CA PRO A 201 5.86 -6.47 5.35
C PRO A 201 5.63 -6.85 6.81
N HIS A 202 4.48 -7.50 7.09
CA HIS A 202 4.08 -7.94 8.44
C HIS A 202 4.13 -9.46 8.63
N THR A 203 4.48 -10.23 7.61
CA THR A 203 4.41 -11.69 7.66
C THR A 203 5.37 -12.34 8.65
N SER A 204 6.44 -11.63 9.03
CA SER A 204 7.38 -12.09 10.08
C SER A 204 6.99 -11.66 11.50
N SER A 205 5.99 -10.78 11.64
CA SER A 205 5.45 -10.30 12.93
C SER A 205 3.98 -9.92 12.69
N PRO A 206 3.10 -10.93 12.52
CA PRO A 206 1.69 -10.69 12.28
C PRO A 206 1.06 -10.01 13.49
N ILE A 207 0.12 -9.11 13.23
CA ILE A 207 -0.68 -8.43 14.26
C ILE A 207 -1.98 -9.22 14.39
N GLU A 208 -2.31 -9.65 15.59
CA GLU A 208 -3.56 -10.35 15.85
C GLU A 208 -4.77 -9.50 15.44
N GLY A 209 -5.76 -10.11 14.78
CA GLY A 209 -6.92 -9.41 14.25
C GLY A 209 -6.68 -8.60 12.97
N MET A 210 -5.50 -8.72 12.35
CA MET A 210 -5.21 -8.06 11.07
C MET A 210 -4.65 -9.05 10.05
N VAL A 211 -5.14 -8.97 8.82
CA VAL A 211 -4.55 -9.72 7.69
C VAL A 211 -3.13 -9.21 7.43
N PRO A 212 -2.11 -10.11 7.44
CA PRO A 212 -0.73 -9.72 7.18
C PRO A 212 -0.57 -9.04 5.81
N ARG A 213 0.30 -8.03 5.74
CA ARG A 213 0.55 -7.26 4.51
C ARG A 213 1.91 -7.57 3.94
N ILE A 214 2.00 -7.68 2.63
CA ILE A 214 3.24 -7.81 1.87
C ILE A 214 3.38 -6.64 0.89
N VAL A 215 4.63 -6.31 0.56
CA VAL A 215 4.99 -5.21 -0.36
C VAL A 215 6.02 -5.70 -1.39
N PRO A 216 5.59 -6.50 -2.38
CA PRO A 216 6.50 -7.18 -3.29
C PRO A 216 7.32 -6.24 -4.18
N LEU A 217 6.85 -4.99 -4.39
CA LEU A 217 7.50 -3.99 -5.23
C LEU A 217 8.48 -3.08 -4.46
N ARG A 218 8.70 -3.31 -3.16
CA ARG A 218 9.46 -2.41 -2.27
C ARG A 218 10.90 -2.07 -2.71
N TRP A 219 11.51 -2.87 -3.57
CA TRP A 219 12.85 -2.65 -4.11
C TRP A 219 12.86 -2.12 -5.55
N ILE A 220 11.71 -1.77 -6.10
CA ILE A 220 11.58 -1.32 -7.49
C ILE A 220 11.30 0.18 -7.49
N PRO A 221 12.16 1.01 -8.11
CA PRO A 221 11.92 2.44 -8.26
C PRO A 221 10.65 2.76 -9.02
N GLU A 222 9.96 3.83 -8.62
CA GLU A 222 8.71 4.30 -9.25
C GLU A 222 8.85 4.49 -10.77
N GLN A 223 9.98 5.02 -11.24
CA GLN A 223 10.26 5.22 -12.67
C GLN A 223 10.27 3.91 -13.46
N GLU A 224 10.77 2.81 -12.87
CA GLU A 224 10.79 1.51 -13.53
C GLU A 224 9.39 0.91 -13.61
N ILE A 225 8.59 1.07 -12.55
CA ILE A 225 7.18 0.66 -12.53
C ILE A 225 6.40 1.42 -13.59
N HIS A 226 6.61 2.74 -13.70
CA HIS A 226 5.97 3.57 -14.73
C HIS A 226 6.35 3.10 -16.15
N ALA A 227 7.65 2.92 -16.40
CA ALA A 227 8.13 2.43 -17.70
C ALA A 227 7.57 1.04 -18.03
N PHE A 228 7.48 0.13 -17.04
CA PHE A 228 6.87 -1.19 -17.22
C PHE A 228 5.40 -1.09 -17.61
N ALA A 229 4.62 -0.25 -16.90
CA ALA A 229 3.20 -0.07 -17.20
C ALA A 229 2.96 0.42 -18.63
N ILE A 230 3.78 1.38 -19.11
CA ILE A 230 3.71 1.90 -20.47
C ILE A 230 4.11 0.83 -21.50
N VAL A 231 5.26 0.15 -21.29
CA VAL A 231 5.77 -0.88 -22.22
C VAL A 231 4.79 -2.04 -22.38
N ASN A 232 4.04 -2.38 -21.35
CA ASN A 232 3.06 -3.45 -21.38
C ASN A 232 1.63 -2.96 -21.59
N SER A 233 1.43 -1.67 -21.90
CA SER A 233 0.12 -1.07 -22.18
C SER A 233 -0.95 -1.37 -21.13
N LEU A 234 -0.55 -1.37 -19.84
CA LEU A 234 -1.48 -1.65 -18.75
C LEU A 234 -2.56 -0.56 -18.65
N PRO A 235 -3.83 -0.92 -18.42
CA PRO A 235 -4.89 0.06 -18.17
C PRO A 235 -4.65 0.74 -16.81
N ILE A 236 -4.19 1.99 -16.86
CA ILE A 236 -3.88 2.79 -15.68
C ILE A 236 -4.50 4.18 -15.77
N HIS A 237 -5.04 4.64 -14.65
CA HIS A 237 -5.53 6.00 -14.53
C HIS A 237 -4.37 6.95 -14.22
N HIS A 238 -4.25 8.04 -15.00
CA HIS A 238 -3.19 9.04 -14.90
C HIS A 238 -3.59 10.29 -14.11
N GLY A 239 -4.83 10.36 -13.62
CA GLY A 239 -5.34 11.54 -12.89
C GLY A 239 -4.73 11.65 -11.50
N ASP A 240 -4.52 12.90 -11.06
CA ASP A 240 -4.16 13.21 -9.68
C ASP A 240 -5.41 13.42 -8.82
N CYS A 241 -5.34 12.98 -7.57
CA CYS A 241 -6.43 13.22 -6.61
C CYS A 241 -6.57 14.72 -6.36
N PRO A 242 -7.77 15.32 -6.52
CA PRO A 242 -7.99 16.76 -6.32
C PRO A 242 -7.72 17.23 -4.88
N HIS A 243 -7.74 16.31 -3.91
CA HIS A 243 -7.49 16.60 -2.49
C HIS A 243 -6.03 16.38 -2.07
N ALA A 244 -5.12 16.05 -3.00
CA ALA A 244 -3.71 15.79 -2.71
C ALA A 244 -2.83 17.04 -2.51
N PRO A 245 -3.13 18.25 -3.05
CA PRO A 245 -2.28 19.42 -2.86
C PRO A 245 -2.00 19.72 -1.38
N GLY A 246 -0.74 20.04 -1.06
CA GLY A 246 -0.30 20.34 0.31
C GLY A 246 -0.01 19.11 1.19
N ALA A 247 -0.19 17.90 0.70
CA ALA A 247 0.12 16.68 1.46
C ALA A 247 1.61 16.65 1.87
N GLN A 248 1.89 16.32 3.13
CA GLN A 248 3.26 16.23 3.71
C GLN A 248 4.16 15.30 2.88
N ARG A 249 3.60 14.27 2.25
CA ARG A 249 4.33 13.34 1.39
C ARG A 249 4.98 14.01 0.18
N GLN A 250 4.44 15.12 -0.33
CA GLN A 250 5.02 15.85 -1.47
C GLN A 250 6.40 16.45 -1.10
N GLN A 251 6.54 16.97 0.11
CA GLN A 251 7.83 17.47 0.60
C GLN A 251 8.87 16.35 0.71
N SER A 252 8.48 15.23 1.30
CA SER A 252 9.36 14.07 1.43
C SER A 252 9.75 13.48 0.07
N ARG A 253 8.85 13.50 -0.91
CA ARG A 253 9.12 13.12 -2.30
C ARG A 253 10.21 13.97 -2.92
N ALA A 254 10.15 15.29 -2.75
CA ALA A 254 11.15 16.21 -3.26
C ALA A 254 12.53 15.98 -2.61
N ILE A 255 12.57 15.79 -1.29
CA ILE A 255 13.83 15.51 -0.56
C ILE A 255 14.44 14.18 -1.00
N VAL A 256 13.63 13.10 -1.10
CA VAL A 256 14.11 11.79 -1.56
C VAL A 256 14.63 11.86 -3.00
N ALA A 257 13.96 12.61 -3.88
CA ALA A 257 14.43 12.82 -5.25
C ALA A 257 15.79 13.57 -5.28
N GLN A 258 15.96 14.59 -4.44
CA GLN A 258 17.23 15.31 -4.30
C GLN A 258 18.34 14.38 -3.77
N LEU A 259 18.07 13.60 -2.73
CA LEU A 259 19.04 12.63 -2.19
C LEU A 259 19.48 11.63 -3.28
N GLU A 260 18.55 11.09 -4.04
CA GLU A 260 18.84 10.14 -5.11
C GLU A 260 19.65 10.78 -6.25
N SER A 261 19.42 12.07 -6.57
CA SER A 261 20.18 12.79 -7.59
C SER A 261 21.62 13.05 -7.18
N LEU A 262 21.86 13.30 -5.90
CA LEU A 262 23.20 13.52 -5.33
C LEU A 262 23.97 12.20 -5.11
N THR A 263 23.24 11.17 -4.70
CA THR A 263 23.80 9.86 -4.36
C THR A 263 22.90 8.77 -4.96
N PRO A 264 23.16 8.32 -6.20
CA PRO A 264 22.40 7.25 -6.82
C PRO A 264 22.37 5.99 -5.95
N GLY A 265 21.17 5.51 -5.64
CA GLY A 265 20.95 4.40 -4.70
C GLY A 265 20.61 4.83 -3.27
N ALA A 266 20.46 6.13 -2.97
CA ALA A 266 20.06 6.61 -1.64
C ALA A 266 18.73 6.02 -1.17
N ARG A 267 17.75 5.84 -2.06
CA ARG A 267 16.49 5.15 -1.75
C ARG A 267 16.68 3.72 -1.28
N HIS A 268 17.58 2.98 -1.93
CA HIS A 268 17.95 1.62 -1.52
C HIS A 268 18.66 1.64 -0.16
N GLY A 269 19.56 2.61 0.06
CA GLY A 269 20.24 2.79 1.34
C GLY A 269 19.28 3.01 2.50
N LEU A 270 18.28 3.89 2.34
CA LEU A 270 17.25 4.12 3.35
C LEU A 270 16.48 2.82 3.70
N LEU A 271 16.10 2.04 2.68
CA LEU A 271 15.37 0.80 2.90
C LEU A 271 16.25 -0.29 3.54
N HIS A 272 17.52 -0.39 3.15
CA HIS A 272 18.47 -1.29 3.80
C HIS A 272 18.69 -0.92 5.27
N SER A 273 18.83 0.37 5.57
CA SER A 273 18.97 0.85 6.95
C SER A 273 17.75 0.48 7.80
N LEU A 274 16.54 0.62 7.25
CA LEU A 274 15.33 0.20 7.95
C LEU A 274 15.33 -1.31 8.21
N ASP A 275 15.72 -2.14 7.25
CA ASP A 275 15.77 -3.60 7.45
C ASP A 275 16.76 -3.98 8.58
N GLN A 276 17.93 -3.31 8.67
CA GLN A 276 18.89 -3.51 9.76
C GLN A 276 18.33 -3.00 11.12
N ILE A 277 17.69 -1.83 11.14
CA ILE A 277 17.03 -1.32 12.35
C ILE A 277 15.97 -2.32 12.86
N ARG A 278 15.21 -2.93 11.97
CA ARG A 278 14.22 -3.96 12.33
C ARG A 278 14.85 -5.19 12.97
N GLU A 279 15.99 -5.65 12.44
CA GLU A 279 16.73 -6.79 13.02
C GLU A 279 17.20 -6.47 14.44
N ILE A 280 17.81 -5.31 14.64
CA ILE A 280 18.24 -4.84 15.96
C ILE A 280 17.05 -4.70 16.90
N HIS A 281 15.97 -4.06 16.44
CA HIS A 281 14.76 -3.82 17.24
C HIS A 281 14.13 -5.13 17.74
N ARG A 282 14.10 -6.19 16.90
CA ARG A 282 13.58 -7.52 17.31
C ARG A 282 14.38 -8.18 18.43
N VAL A 283 15.67 -7.90 18.50
CA VAL A 283 16.52 -8.44 19.57
C VAL A 283 16.19 -7.76 20.89
N VAL A 284 15.93 -6.45 20.86
CA VAL A 284 15.62 -5.64 22.06
C VAL A 284 14.17 -5.79 22.48
N HIS A 285 13.27 -5.91 21.50
CA HIS A 285 11.82 -6.02 21.67
C HIS A 285 11.31 -7.30 21.00
N PRO A 286 11.35 -8.46 21.67
CA PRO A 286 10.93 -9.75 21.10
C PRO A 286 9.46 -9.77 20.66
N ASP A 287 8.61 -9.02 21.34
CA ASP A 287 7.21 -8.79 20.94
C ASP A 287 6.97 -7.33 20.55
N PRO A 288 7.18 -6.98 19.27
CA PRO A 288 6.99 -5.62 18.78
C PRO A 288 5.52 -5.18 18.75
N ASN A 289 4.57 -6.09 18.99
CA ASN A 289 3.13 -5.85 18.94
C ASN A 289 2.49 -5.87 20.33
N SER A 290 3.26 -5.98 21.42
CA SER A 290 2.78 -6.06 22.80
C SER A 290 1.88 -4.90 23.23
N ASN A 291 1.97 -3.74 22.57
CA ASN A 291 1.16 -2.56 22.83
C ASN A 291 -0.06 -2.42 21.89
N ILE A 292 -0.36 -3.45 21.09
CA ILE A 292 -1.54 -3.47 20.24
C ILE A 292 -2.67 -4.20 20.96
N SER A 293 -3.84 -3.59 20.96
CA SER A 293 -5.07 -4.10 21.55
C SER A 293 -6.24 -3.89 20.58
N SER A 294 -7.43 -4.33 20.95
CA SER A 294 -8.63 -4.08 20.16
C SER A 294 -9.27 -2.74 20.54
N CYS A 295 -9.72 -2.00 19.54
CA CYS A 295 -10.50 -0.77 19.73
C CYS A 295 -11.78 -1.04 20.51
N THR A 296 -12.05 -0.29 21.56
CA THR A 296 -13.24 -0.46 22.42
C THR A 296 -14.56 -0.17 21.69
N LEU A 297 -14.53 0.49 20.52
CA LEU A 297 -15.73 0.84 19.76
C LEU A 297 -15.98 -0.08 18.56
N CYS A 298 -14.94 -0.52 17.85
CA CYS A 298 -15.11 -1.28 16.61
C CYS A 298 -14.34 -2.61 16.58
N GLY A 299 -13.55 -2.94 17.59
CA GLY A 299 -12.76 -4.17 17.66
C GLY A 299 -11.48 -4.19 16.81
N GLU A 300 -11.23 -3.20 15.96
CA GLU A 300 -10.05 -3.15 15.09
C GLU A 300 -8.75 -3.03 15.90
N ALA A 301 -7.67 -3.65 15.41
CA ALA A 301 -6.37 -3.60 16.07
C ALA A 301 -5.82 -2.16 16.15
N THR A 302 -5.39 -1.74 17.34
CA THR A 302 -4.93 -0.39 17.62
C THR A 302 -3.98 -0.35 18.80
N SER A 303 -3.09 0.64 18.84
CA SER A 303 -2.24 0.97 20.01
C SER A 303 -2.88 1.98 20.97
N ARG A 304 -4.16 2.32 20.78
CA ARG A 304 -4.91 3.28 21.60
C ARG A 304 -6.23 2.64 22.05
N PRO A 305 -6.86 3.11 23.14
CA PRO A 305 -8.17 2.60 23.57
C PRO A 305 -9.23 2.70 22.47
N VAL A 306 -9.22 3.80 21.69
CA VAL A 306 -10.08 4.03 20.53
C VAL A 306 -9.21 4.22 19.29
N CYS A 307 -9.49 3.49 18.22
CA CYS A 307 -8.71 3.58 16.99
C CYS A 307 -8.91 4.94 16.29
N GLN A 308 -7.94 5.35 15.50
CA GLN A 308 -7.96 6.64 14.81
C GLN A 308 -9.19 6.82 13.90
N SER A 309 -9.69 5.74 13.30
CA SER A 309 -10.88 5.80 12.45
C SER A 309 -12.15 6.15 13.27
N CYS A 310 -12.35 5.50 14.41
CA CYS A 310 -13.48 5.82 15.30
C CYS A 310 -13.37 7.26 15.84
N THR A 311 -12.18 7.71 16.19
CA THR A 311 -11.94 9.10 16.61
C THR A 311 -12.31 10.09 15.50
N MET A 312 -11.84 9.85 14.27
CA MET A 312 -12.15 10.70 13.12
C MET A 312 -13.65 10.68 12.76
N LYS A 313 -14.32 9.52 12.85
CA LYS A 313 -15.79 9.43 12.68
C LYS A 313 -16.52 10.29 13.70
N LYS A 314 -16.11 10.24 14.97
CA LYS A 314 -16.68 11.07 16.02
C LYS A 314 -16.54 12.56 15.66
N TRP A 315 -15.34 13.04 15.34
CA TRP A 315 -15.11 14.43 14.95
C TRP A 315 -16.00 14.89 13.78
N LEU A 316 -16.13 14.03 12.74
CA LEU A 316 -16.97 14.32 11.58
C LEU A 316 -18.46 14.37 11.92
N SER A 317 -18.92 13.61 12.92
CA SER A 317 -20.32 13.63 13.37
C SER A 317 -20.67 14.86 14.23
N GLU A 318 -19.69 15.53 14.81
CA GLU A 318 -19.86 16.75 15.59
C GLU A 318 -19.99 18.02 14.70
N VAL A 319 -19.65 17.88 13.41
CA VAL A 319 -19.83 18.97 12.42
C VAL A 319 -21.22 18.84 11.80
N PRO A 320 -22.07 19.87 11.89
CA PRO A 320 -23.42 19.84 11.36
C PRO A 320 -23.48 19.71 9.82
#